data_8833d5710fc6a8d0f2b1bc609673b487
#
_entry.id   8833d5710fc6a8d0f2b1bc609673b487
#
_cell.length_a   1.000
_cell.length_b   1.000
_cell.length_c   1.000
_cell.angle_alpha   90.00
_cell.angle_beta   90.00
_cell.angle_gamma   90.00
#
_symmetry.space_group_name_H-M   'P 1'
#
loop_
_entity.id
_entity.type
_entity.pdbx_description
1 polymer ?
#
loop_
_entity_poly.entity_id
_entity_poly.type
_entity_poly.pdbx_seq_one_letter_code
_entity_poly.pdbx_strand_id
1 'polypeptide(L)'
;MADIPYSEKILELAGKWADGTITESEKTTFIDWYNRFDDRELLLSTEYAPLMERIEMEMLAHIRQRIAGDASPPSLEQPGGLFRLKPWRLSVAAAILAAIATTTGVLLITNHRSAPAPAIAQQKRSHPADILPGGNRAILTLADGSTISLDSAHTGNLASQGAAKVLKLQDGELKYAAAAAEGHSTASYNTLSTPRGGQYKLLLADGTRVWLNAASSIRYPTTFTGPDREVEISGEAYFEIAKNAAMPFRVLTVSNPGDNDPMTVDVLGTHFNVNAYSDEPVVRTTLLEGLVKVSKGKNTAMLKPGQAAQVRKDGAVQQLSGVDLEAAVAWKDGLFEFNDEELPVILREISRWYAIDIEYAGAVPMDKFTGSVSRNTTLSGVLKILKLSDIQVSVANNKIIVKS
;
A
#
# COMPACT_ATOMS: atom_id res chain seq x y z
N MET A 1 -16.87 30.67 15.71
CA MET A 1 -15.91 29.99 16.60
C MET A 1 -14.55 30.18 16.01
N ALA A 2 -13.57 30.48 16.84
CA ALA A 2 -12.40 31.28 16.51
C ALA A 2 -11.56 30.70 15.36
N ASP A 3 -11.32 31.54 14.34
CA ASP A 3 -10.20 31.45 13.40
C ASP A 3 -8.91 31.26 14.19
N ILE A 4 -8.31 30.08 14.12
CA ILE A 4 -6.93 29.89 14.59
C ILE A 4 -6.05 30.28 13.41
N PRO A 5 -5.41 31.46 13.45
CA PRO A 5 -4.55 31.88 12.35
C PRO A 5 -3.39 30.87 12.25
N TYR A 6 -3.02 30.51 11.03
CA TYR A 6 -1.71 29.94 10.73
C TYR A 6 -0.67 30.86 11.33
N SER A 7 -0.21 30.54 12.54
CA SER A 7 0.72 31.44 13.23
C SER A 7 2.06 31.31 12.52
N GLU A 8 2.74 32.46 12.31
CA GLU A 8 4.13 32.51 11.81
C GLU A 8 5.03 31.46 12.51
N LYS A 9 4.71 31.18 13.79
CA LYS A 9 5.39 30.19 14.60
C LYS A 9 5.28 28.76 14.07
N ILE A 10 4.16 28.36 13.48
CA ILE A 10 3.99 27.00 12.91
C ILE A 10 4.78 26.87 11.61
N LEU A 11 4.79 27.92 10.78
CA LEU A 11 5.63 27.97 9.58
C LEU A 11 7.13 27.95 9.93
N GLU A 12 7.54 28.62 10.99
CA GLU A 12 8.90 28.57 11.53
C GLU A 12 9.26 27.13 11.99
N LEU A 13 8.36 26.49 12.74
CA LEU A 13 8.56 25.11 13.21
C LEU A 13 8.62 24.10 12.05
N ALA A 14 7.81 24.27 11.03
CA ALA A 14 7.86 23.46 9.81
C ALA A 14 9.19 23.65 9.06
N GLY A 15 9.68 24.88 8.96
CA GLY A 15 11.01 25.18 8.40
C GLY A 15 12.14 24.50 9.19
N LYS A 16 12.14 24.64 10.52
CA LYS A 16 13.12 23.98 11.40
C LYS A 16 13.07 22.46 11.31
N TRP A 17 11.86 21.89 11.09
CA TRP A 17 11.71 20.44 10.85
C TRP A 17 12.38 20.03 9.54
N ALA A 18 12.11 20.74 8.46
CA ALA A 18 12.69 20.47 7.14
C ALA A 18 14.23 20.58 7.15
N ASP A 19 14.78 21.55 7.89
CA ASP A 19 16.22 21.79 8.03
C ASP A 19 16.89 20.86 9.06
N GLY A 20 16.13 20.02 9.79
CA GLY A 20 16.64 19.15 10.84
C GLY A 20 17.16 19.90 12.09
N THR A 21 16.80 21.18 12.26
CA THR A 21 17.23 22.05 13.38
C THR A 21 16.20 22.16 14.49
N ILE A 22 15.04 21.48 14.36
CA ILE A 22 13.96 21.49 15.35
C ILE A 22 14.38 20.76 16.63
N THR A 23 14.10 21.36 17.79
CA THR A 23 14.33 20.72 19.09
C THR A 23 13.17 19.76 19.44
N GLU A 24 13.38 18.80 20.34
CA GLU A 24 12.34 17.84 20.76
C GLU A 24 11.11 18.52 21.38
N SER A 25 11.28 19.65 22.10
CA SER A 25 10.17 20.45 22.64
C SER A 25 9.35 21.14 21.53
N GLU A 26 10.03 21.68 20.52
CA GLU A 26 9.41 22.32 19.36
C GLU A 26 8.70 21.28 18.48
N LYS A 27 9.30 20.10 18.33
CA LYS A 27 8.73 18.97 17.61
C LYS A 27 7.43 18.49 18.26
N THR A 28 7.41 18.35 19.59
CA THR A 28 6.19 18.02 20.33
C THR A 28 5.10 19.05 20.10
N THR A 29 5.44 20.36 20.16
CA THR A 29 4.49 21.44 19.89
C THR A 29 3.92 21.41 18.47
N PHE A 30 4.75 21.11 17.47
CA PHE A 30 4.36 20.98 16.07
C PHE A 30 3.44 19.76 15.86
N ILE A 31 3.78 18.59 16.45
CA ILE A 31 2.98 17.36 16.39
C ILE A 31 1.62 17.55 17.08
N ASP A 32 1.58 18.20 18.26
CA ASP A 32 0.33 18.47 18.97
C ASP A 32 -0.60 19.40 18.18
N TRP A 33 -0.02 20.37 17.48
CA TRP A 33 -0.77 21.23 16.57
C TRP A 33 -1.28 20.42 15.37
N TYR A 34 -0.41 19.65 14.68
CA TYR A 34 -0.75 18.83 13.54
C TYR A 34 -1.88 17.83 13.85
N ASN A 35 -1.81 17.14 15.00
CA ASN A 35 -2.81 16.17 15.42
C ASN A 35 -4.17 16.78 15.83
N ARG A 36 -4.26 18.11 16.00
CA ARG A 36 -5.51 18.83 16.28
C ARG A 36 -6.29 19.19 15.01
N PHE A 37 -5.70 19.06 13.85
CA PHE A 37 -6.37 19.34 12.58
C PHE A 37 -7.25 18.13 12.18
N ASP A 38 -8.53 18.42 11.95
CA ASP A 38 -9.44 17.50 11.27
C ASP A 38 -9.22 17.71 9.76
N ASP A 39 -8.68 16.71 9.06
CA ASP A 39 -8.37 16.75 7.61
C ASP A 39 -9.59 17.06 6.71
N ARG A 40 -10.78 17.20 7.30
CA ARG A 40 -12.03 17.47 6.60
C ARG A 40 -12.29 18.93 6.21
N GLU A 41 -11.46 19.89 6.65
CA GLU A 41 -11.67 21.32 6.39
C GLU A 41 -10.50 22.06 5.71
N LEU A 42 -9.53 21.38 5.14
CA LEU A 42 -8.52 22.05 4.28
C LEU A 42 -9.10 22.38 2.90
N LEU A 43 -10.13 23.19 2.86
CA LEU A 43 -10.40 24.07 1.71
C LEU A 43 -9.33 25.19 1.75
N LEU A 44 -8.15 24.89 1.22
CA LEU A 44 -7.12 25.90 0.97
C LEU A 44 -7.75 26.99 0.11
N SER A 45 -7.81 28.21 0.64
CA SER A 45 -8.22 29.34 -0.17
C SER A 45 -7.27 29.44 -1.37
N THR A 46 -7.79 29.78 -2.54
CA THR A 46 -7.03 29.95 -3.79
C THR A 46 -5.87 30.93 -3.68
N GLU A 47 -5.82 31.71 -2.61
CA GLU A 47 -4.78 32.68 -2.28
C GLU A 47 -3.42 32.03 -1.90
N TYR A 48 -3.42 30.81 -1.37
CA TYR A 48 -2.21 30.08 -0.96
C TYR A 48 -1.69 29.07 -1.99
N ALA A 49 -2.40 28.84 -3.08
CA ALA A 49 -1.97 27.93 -4.14
C ALA A 49 -0.57 28.24 -4.70
N PRO A 50 -0.19 29.52 -4.96
CA PRO A 50 1.15 29.86 -5.44
C PRO A 50 2.27 29.60 -4.43
N LEU A 51 1.96 29.67 -3.13
CA LEU A 51 2.92 29.41 -2.06
C LEU A 51 3.20 27.91 -1.94
N MET A 52 2.16 27.08 -2.04
CA MET A 52 2.28 25.61 -2.01
C MET A 52 3.05 25.09 -3.22
N GLU A 53 2.79 25.59 -4.42
CA GLU A 53 3.51 25.22 -5.64
C GLU A 53 5.01 25.59 -5.54
N ARG A 54 5.35 26.69 -4.88
CA ARG A 54 6.75 27.09 -4.65
C ARG A 54 7.43 26.19 -3.62
N ILE A 55 6.75 25.83 -2.52
CA ILE A 55 7.26 24.89 -1.50
C ILE A 55 7.49 23.51 -2.10
N GLU A 56 6.57 23.02 -2.94
CA GLU A 56 6.70 21.75 -3.64
C GLU A 56 7.89 21.75 -4.62
N MET A 57 8.09 22.84 -5.36
CA MET A 57 9.26 23.00 -6.26
C MET A 57 10.58 23.06 -5.48
N GLU A 58 10.64 23.76 -4.35
CA GLU A 58 11.83 23.83 -3.51
C GLU A 58 12.17 22.47 -2.88
N MET A 59 11.15 21.74 -2.38
CA MET A 59 11.34 20.37 -1.88
C MET A 59 11.85 19.43 -2.96
N LEU A 60 11.25 19.46 -4.16
CA LEU A 60 11.69 18.64 -5.29
C LEU A 60 13.11 19.01 -5.75
N ALA A 61 13.48 20.30 -5.70
CA ALA A 61 14.83 20.74 -6.00
C ALA A 61 15.86 20.21 -4.98
N HIS A 62 15.54 20.26 -3.69
CA HIS A 62 16.41 19.71 -2.62
C HIS A 62 16.55 18.18 -2.70
N ILE A 63 15.47 17.47 -3.02
CA ILE A 63 15.52 16.01 -3.23
C ILE A 63 16.39 15.67 -4.44
N ARG A 64 16.25 16.40 -5.56
CA ARG A 64 17.09 16.21 -6.76
C ARG A 64 18.55 16.53 -6.48
N GLN A 65 18.83 17.56 -5.68
CA GLN A 65 20.20 17.95 -5.30
C GLN A 65 20.85 16.89 -4.39
N ARG A 66 20.11 16.26 -3.48
CA ARG A 66 20.60 15.12 -2.67
C ARG A 66 20.86 13.86 -3.50
N ILE A 67 20.01 13.58 -4.48
CA ILE A 67 20.21 12.44 -5.40
C ILE A 67 21.39 12.70 -6.37
N ALA A 68 21.65 13.95 -6.74
CA ALA A 68 22.76 14.35 -7.61
C ALA A 68 24.10 14.55 -6.86
N GLY A 69 24.10 14.52 -5.53
CA GLY A 69 25.23 14.92 -4.68
C GLY A 69 26.42 13.96 -4.61
N ASP A 70 26.44 12.84 -5.38
CA ASP A 70 27.57 11.89 -5.41
C ASP A 70 28.24 11.75 -6.79
N ALA A 71 27.97 12.66 -7.72
CA ALA A 71 28.67 12.69 -9.00
C ALA A 71 29.19 14.11 -9.26
N SER A 72 30.39 14.41 -8.79
CA SER A 72 31.13 15.61 -9.23
C SER A 72 31.51 15.42 -10.71
N PRO A 73 31.05 16.26 -11.65
CA PRO A 73 31.57 16.26 -12.99
C PRO A 73 32.99 16.86 -13.00
N PRO A 74 33.91 16.29 -13.77
CA PRO A 74 35.26 16.89 -13.92
C PRO A 74 35.13 18.27 -14.55
N SER A 75 35.77 19.24 -13.91
CA SER A 75 35.89 20.61 -14.40
C SER A 75 36.55 20.66 -15.76
N LEU A 76 35.79 21.04 -16.78
CA LEU A 76 36.34 21.44 -18.07
C LEU A 76 36.91 22.86 -17.95
N GLU A 77 38.22 22.97 -17.77
CA GLU A 77 38.95 24.22 -17.99
C GLU A 77 38.84 24.61 -19.45
N GLN A 78 38.37 25.81 -19.72
CA GLN A 78 38.42 26.43 -21.04
C GLN A 78 39.85 26.94 -21.32
N PRO A 79 40.52 26.50 -22.36
CA PRO A 79 41.74 27.18 -22.80
C PRO A 79 41.36 28.31 -23.76
N GLY A 80 41.46 29.53 -23.28
CA GLY A 80 41.52 30.70 -24.15
C GLY A 80 42.93 30.80 -24.78
N GLY A 81 42.99 30.91 -26.10
CA GLY A 81 44.26 31.18 -26.80
C GLY A 81 44.16 30.90 -28.28
N LEU A 82 43.90 31.92 -29.07
CA LEU A 82 44.01 31.87 -30.54
C LEU A 82 45.49 31.76 -30.94
N PHE A 83 45.98 30.54 -31.25
CA PHE A 83 47.28 30.34 -31.83
C PHE A 83 47.21 30.53 -33.35
N ARG A 84 47.87 31.60 -33.87
CA ARG A 84 48.21 31.80 -35.30
C ARG A 84 49.19 30.71 -35.73
N LEU A 85 48.75 29.76 -36.52
CA LEU A 85 49.61 28.73 -37.09
C LEU A 85 50.36 29.27 -38.34
N LYS A 86 51.69 29.11 -38.38
CA LYS A 86 52.52 29.42 -39.53
C LYS A 86 52.20 28.44 -40.68
N PRO A 87 52.27 28.89 -41.97
CA PRO A 87 51.78 28.12 -43.11
C PRO A 87 52.56 26.82 -43.41
N TRP A 88 53.83 26.66 -42.94
CA TRP A 88 54.61 25.43 -43.13
C TRP A 88 54.01 24.19 -42.44
N ARG A 89 53.15 24.38 -41.39
CA ARG A 89 52.54 23.24 -40.62
C ARG A 89 51.34 22.63 -41.33
N LEU A 90 50.83 23.28 -42.36
CA LEU A 90 49.67 22.76 -43.13
C LEU A 90 50.04 21.59 -44.02
N SER A 91 51.30 21.55 -44.54
CA SER A 91 51.80 20.44 -45.39
C SER A 91 52.01 19.14 -44.58
N VAL A 92 52.40 19.23 -43.29
CA VAL A 92 52.57 18.05 -42.43
C VAL A 92 51.24 17.48 -42.03
N ALA A 93 50.25 18.34 -41.73
CA ALA A 93 48.86 17.90 -41.37
C ALA A 93 48.19 17.17 -42.55
N ALA A 94 48.38 17.60 -43.79
CA ALA A 94 47.85 16.94 -44.99
C ALA A 94 48.50 15.54 -45.24
N ALA A 95 49.79 15.37 -44.94
CA ALA A 95 50.42 14.07 -45.03
C ALA A 95 49.95 13.06 -43.97
N ILE A 96 49.70 13.54 -42.76
CA ILE A 96 49.16 12.70 -41.67
C ILE A 96 47.73 12.28 -41.98
N LEU A 97 46.87 13.18 -42.49
CA LEU A 97 45.50 12.85 -42.87
C LEU A 97 45.45 11.84 -44.04
N ALA A 98 46.35 11.96 -45.01
CA ALA A 98 46.48 10.99 -46.10
C ALA A 98 46.93 9.60 -45.61
N ALA A 99 47.86 9.55 -44.64
CA ALA A 99 48.32 8.31 -44.03
C ALA A 99 47.20 7.64 -43.17
N ILE A 100 46.40 8.43 -42.47
CA ILE A 100 45.24 7.93 -41.69
C ILE A 100 44.14 7.42 -42.63
N ALA A 101 43.87 8.12 -43.74
CA ALA A 101 42.87 7.70 -44.72
C ALA A 101 43.26 6.40 -45.45
N THR A 102 44.53 6.22 -45.76
CA THR A 102 45.03 4.97 -46.40
C THR A 102 45.06 3.80 -45.43
N THR A 103 45.47 4.00 -44.17
CA THR A 103 45.44 2.96 -43.14
C THR A 103 44.00 2.55 -42.77
N THR A 104 43.10 3.51 -42.69
CA THR A 104 41.68 3.22 -42.44
C THR A 104 41.04 2.49 -43.62
N GLY A 105 41.37 2.88 -44.84
CA GLY A 105 40.90 2.20 -46.05
C GLY A 105 41.39 0.74 -46.16
N VAL A 106 42.65 0.49 -45.85
CA VAL A 106 43.23 -0.88 -45.85
C VAL A 106 42.58 -1.71 -44.69
N LEU A 107 42.38 -1.14 -43.52
CA LEU A 107 41.71 -1.82 -42.40
C LEU A 107 40.26 -2.14 -42.72
N LEU A 108 39.54 -1.28 -43.43
CA LEU A 108 38.17 -1.54 -43.86
C LEU A 108 38.07 -2.64 -44.92
N ILE A 109 39.02 -2.70 -45.83
CA ILE A 109 39.09 -3.73 -46.91
C ILE A 109 39.52 -5.09 -46.34
N THR A 110 40.42 -5.13 -45.37
CA THR A 110 40.88 -6.38 -44.75
C THR A 110 39.82 -6.95 -43.76
N ASN A 111 39.02 -6.08 -43.17
CA ASN A 111 37.98 -6.51 -42.23
C ASN A 111 36.72 -7.10 -42.93
N HIS A 112 36.58 -6.91 -44.25
CA HIS A 112 35.47 -7.51 -45.01
C HIS A 112 35.70 -8.96 -45.45
N ARG A 113 36.85 -9.58 -45.10
CA ARG A 113 37.11 -10.99 -45.44
C ARG A 113 37.10 -11.96 -44.25
N SER A 114 36.61 -11.51 -43.10
CA SER A 114 36.33 -12.44 -42.00
C SER A 114 35.02 -13.18 -42.32
N ALA A 115 35.10 -14.47 -42.57
CA ALA A 115 33.95 -15.36 -42.66
C ALA A 115 33.10 -15.16 -41.40
N PRO A 116 31.76 -15.20 -41.53
CA PRO A 116 30.91 -15.09 -40.35
C PRO A 116 31.24 -16.28 -39.43
N ALA A 117 31.86 -15.99 -38.29
CA ALA A 117 31.91 -16.93 -37.18
C ALA A 117 30.45 -17.35 -36.87
N PRO A 118 30.21 -18.66 -36.60
CA PRO A 118 28.86 -19.07 -36.24
C PRO A 118 28.39 -18.18 -35.08
N ALA A 119 27.35 -17.42 -35.36
CA ALA A 119 26.69 -16.63 -34.33
C ALA A 119 26.24 -17.61 -33.25
N ILE A 120 27.02 -17.71 -32.18
CA ILE A 120 26.49 -18.25 -30.92
C ILE A 120 25.40 -17.26 -30.58
N ALA A 121 24.17 -17.64 -30.88
CA ALA A 121 22.99 -16.96 -30.37
C ALA A 121 23.23 -16.89 -28.87
N GLN A 122 23.65 -15.73 -28.38
CA GLN A 122 23.50 -15.42 -26.96
C GLN A 122 22.02 -15.53 -26.72
N GLN A 123 21.60 -16.72 -26.29
CA GLN A 123 20.31 -16.90 -25.67
C GLN A 123 20.27 -15.83 -24.58
N LYS A 124 19.63 -14.71 -24.92
CA LYS A 124 19.23 -13.71 -23.95
C LYS A 124 18.45 -14.52 -22.94
N ARG A 125 19.09 -14.91 -21.83
CA ARG A 125 18.40 -15.53 -20.72
C ARG A 125 17.32 -14.51 -20.37
N SER A 126 16.13 -14.75 -20.87
CA SER A 126 14.96 -14.03 -20.40
C SER A 126 14.90 -14.35 -18.92
N HIS A 127 15.33 -13.44 -18.08
CA HIS A 127 14.99 -13.51 -16.68
C HIS A 127 13.47 -13.57 -16.66
N PRO A 128 12.86 -14.57 -16.02
CA PRO A 128 11.42 -14.58 -15.87
C PRO A 128 11.03 -13.20 -15.34
N ALA A 129 9.99 -12.62 -15.95
CA ALA A 129 9.50 -11.31 -15.52
C ALA A 129 9.22 -11.38 -14.02
N ASP A 130 9.70 -10.38 -13.27
CA ASP A 130 9.51 -10.31 -11.83
C ASP A 130 8.01 -10.23 -11.50
N ILE A 131 7.61 -10.80 -10.36
CA ILE A 131 6.22 -10.75 -9.92
C ILE A 131 5.96 -9.37 -9.36
N LEU A 132 5.02 -8.67 -10.01
CA LEU A 132 4.60 -7.33 -9.64
C LEU A 132 3.76 -7.34 -8.36
N PRO A 133 3.76 -6.25 -7.60
CA PRO A 133 2.92 -6.12 -6.42
C PRO A 133 1.43 -6.16 -6.77
N GLY A 134 0.62 -6.42 -5.75
CA GLY A 134 -0.83 -6.27 -5.81
C GLY A 134 -1.28 -4.85 -6.13
N GLY A 135 -2.59 -4.64 -6.17
CA GLY A 135 -3.17 -3.33 -6.47
C GLY A 135 -4.66 -3.26 -6.14
N ASN A 136 -5.32 -2.18 -6.55
CA ASN A 136 -6.75 -1.98 -6.31
C ASN A 136 -7.57 -2.88 -7.26
N ARG A 137 -7.89 -4.09 -6.79
CA ARG A 137 -8.67 -5.11 -7.52
C ARG A 137 -9.74 -5.67 -6.62
N ALA A 138 -10.99 -5.66 -7.08
CA ALA A 138 -12.11 -6.26 -6.37
C ALA A 138 -13.22 -6.68 -7.33
N ILE A 139 -14.06 -7.60 -6.87
CA ILE A 139 -15.28 -8.05 -7.53
C ILE A 139 -16.45 -7.70 -6.61
N LEU A 140 -17.39 -6.94 -7.15
CA LEU A 140 -18.66 -6.67 -6.51
C LEU A 140 -19.70 -7.67 -7.00
N THR A 141 -20.27 -8.45 -6.09
CA THR A 141 -21.42 -9.31 -6.33
C THR A 141 -22.67 -8.64 -5.82
N LEU A 142 -23.63 -8.40 -6.70
CA LEU A 142 -24.90 -7.77 -6.38
C LEU A 142 -25.89 -8.80 -5.81
N ALA A 143 -27.02 -8.31 -5.25
CA ALA A 143 -28.04 -9.15 -4.62
C ALA A 143 -28.69 -10.17 -5.59
N ASP A 144 -28.70 -9.87 -6.88
CA ASP A 144 -29.20 -10.78 -7.93
C ASP A 144 -28.17 -11.82 -8.37
N GLY A 145 -26.97 -11.82 -7.76
CA GLY A 145 -25.86 -12.71 -8.10
C GLY A 145 -25.00 -12.21 -9.27
N SER A 146 -25.35 -11.11 -9.93
CA SER A 146 -24.50 -10.54 -10.97
C SER A 146 -23.20 -9.98 -10.39
N THR A 147 -22.12 -10.02 -11.17
CA THR A 147 -20.78 -9.62 -10.73
C THR A 147 -20.22 -8.49 -11.58
N ILE A 148 -19.52 -7.55 -10.93
CA ILE A 148 -18.86 -6.40 -11.56
C ILE A 148 -17.38 -6.43 -11.13
N SER A 149 -16.47 -6.55 -12.10
CA SER A 149 -15.03 -6.40 -11.86
C SER A 149 -14.69 -4.92 -11.74
N LEU A 150 -14.24 -4.49 -10.55
CA LEU A 150 -14.01 -3.08 -10.26
C LEU A 150 -12.69 -2.54 -10.80
N ASP A 151 -11.73 -3.39 -11.14
CA ASP A 151 -10.46 -3.00 -11.79
C ASP A 151 -10.67 -2.51 -13.21
N SER A 152 -11.63 -3.11 -13.96
CA SER A 152 -11.98 -2.75 -15.34
C SER A 152 -13.22 -1.85 -15.46
N ALA A 153 -14.00 -1.67 -14.39
CA ALA A 153 -15.21 -0.85 -14.41
C ALA A 153 -14.88 0.64 -14.56
N HIS A 154 -15.69 1.35 -15.31
CA HIS A 154 -15.59 2.80 -15.46
C HIS A 154 -16.00 3.53 -14.18
N THR A 155 -15.45 4.73 -13.97
CA THR A 155 -15.88 5.66 -12.92
C THR A 155 -17.33 6.11 -13.19
N GLY A 156 -18.12 6.24 -12.12
CA GLY A 156 -19.54 6.65 -12.21
C GLY A 156 -20.49 5.58 -11.72
N ASN A 157 -21.71 5.60 -12.21
CA ASN A 157 -22.77 4.67 -11.79
C ASN A 157 -22.52 3.26 -12.32
N LEU A 158 -22.34 2.28 -11.42
CA LEU A 158 -22.15 0.88 -11.76
C LEU A 158 -23.45 0.08 -11.75
N ALA A 159 -24.34 0.37 -10.78
CA ALA A 159 -25.60 -0.31 -10.59
C ALA A 159 -26.59 0.55 -9.82
N SER A 160 -27.87 0.21 -9.95
CA SER A 160 -28.96 0.78 -9.14
C SER A 160 -29.76 -0.38 -8.52
N GLN A 161 -29.91 -0.39 -7.20
CA GLN A 161 -30.59 -1.45 -6.46
C GLN A 161 -31.59 -0.85 -5.50
N GLY A 162 -32.85 -0.81 -5.90
CA GLY A 162 -33.91 -0.15 -5.15
C GLY A 162 -33.57 1.32 -4.84
N ALA A 163 -33.46 1.65 -3.56
CA ALA A 163 -33.14 2.98 -3.07
C ALA A 163 -31.62 3.29 -3.02
N ALA A 164 -30.74 2.42 -3.51
CA ALA A 164 -29.32 2.61 -3.47
C ALA A 164 -28.70 2.69 -4.87
N LYS A 165 -27.81 3.67 -5.09
CA LYS A 165 -26.93 3.74 -6.25
C LYS A 165 -25.53 3.32 -5.85
N VAL A 166 -24.93 2.46 -6.65
CA VAL A 166 -23.56 1.97 -6.48
C VAL A 166 -22.66 2.75 -7.43
N LEU A 167 -21.75 3.53 -6.88
CA LEU A 167 -20.88 4.44 -7.62
C LEU A 167 -19.42 4.05 -7.43
N LYS A 168 -18.63 4.07 -8.51
CA LYS A 168 -17.17 4.06 -8.43
C LYS A 168 -16.66 5.48 -8.54
N LEU A 169 -15.93 5.96 -7.53
CA LEU A 169 -15.35 7.30 -7.49
C LEU A 169 -14.06 7.38 -8.32
N GLN A 170 -13.54 8.60 -8.55
CA GLN A 170 -12.32 8.82 -9.34
C GLN A 170 -11.06 8.24 -8.71
N ASP A 171 -11.00 8.21 -7.38
CA ASP A 171 -9.95 7.57 -6.59
C ASP A 171 -10.05 6.04 -6.53
N GLY A 172 -11.08 5.47 -7.19
CA GLY A 172 -11.33 4.04 -7.23
C GLY A 172 -12.19 3.52 -6.07
N GLU A 173 -12.59 4.34 -5.09
CA GLU A 173 -13.46 3.94 -3.97
C GLU A 173 -14.87 3.56 -4.47
N LEU A 174 -15.44 2.50 -3.89
CA LEU A 174 -16.83 2.12 -4.10
C LEU A 174 -17.72 2.84 -3.08
N LYS A 175 -18.72 3.60 -3.56
CA LYS A 175 -19.63 4.38 -2.72
C LYS A 175 -21.07 3.96 -2.91
N TYR A 176 -21.79 3.83 -1.78
CA TYR A 176 -23.23 3.69 -1.78
C TYR A 176 -23.89 5.04 -1.50
N ALA A 177 -24.75 5.49 -2.41
CA ALA A 177 -25.55 6.71 -2.24
C ALA A 177 -27.02 6.33 -2.14
N ALA A 178 -27.71 6.86 -1.12
CA ALA A 178 -29.14 6.73 -1.05
C ALA A 178 -29.78 7.42 -2.26
N ALA A 179 -30.64 6.70 -2.99
CA ALA A 179 -31.56 7.32 -3.94
C ALA A 179 -32.86 7.66 -3.18
N ALA A 180 -33.49 8.79 -3.55
CA ALA A 180 -34.81 9.09 -3.02
C ALA A 180 -35.79 7.97 -3.44
N ALA A 181 -36.11 7.08 -2.52
CA ALA A 181 -37.07 6.02 -2.74
C ALA A 181 -38.28 6.25 -1.88
N GLU A 182 -39.42 6.41 -2.50
CA GLU A 182 -40.72 6.28 -1.90
C GLU A 182 -41.05 4.79 -1.78
N GLY A 183 -40.94 4.22 -0.56
CA GLY A 183 -41.37 2.86 -0.27
C GLY A 183 -40.43 2.06 0.63
N HIS A 184 -41.00 1.13 1.40
CA HIS A 184 -40.28 0.16 2.25
C HIS A 184 -39.58 -0.89 1.34
N SER A 185 -38.38 -0.59 0.88
CA SER A 185 -37.54 -1.57 0.16
C SER A 185 -36.87 -2.47 1.17
N THR A 186 -37.03 -3.78 1.03
CA THR A 186 -36.21 -4.76 1.77
C THR A 186 -34.74 -4.55 1.42
N ALA A 187 -33.88 -4.51 2.43
CA ALA A 187 -32.44 -4.34 2.20
C ALA A 187 -31.91 -5.50 1.34
N SER A 188 -31.29 -5.15 0.22
CA SER A 188 -30.54 -6.08 -0.62
C SER A 188 -29.12 -6.20 -0.11
N TYR A 189 -28.54 -7.40 -0.15
CA TYR A 189 -27.16 -7.63 0.30
C TYR A 189 -26.22 -7.75 -0.88
N ASN A 190 -25.11 -7.04 -0.81
CA ASN A 190 -24.00 -7.13 -1.76
C ASN A 190 -22.78 -7.72 -1.07
N THR A 191 -21.88 -8.30 -1.87
CA THR A 191 -20.59 -8.77 -1.39
C THR A 191 -19.48 -8.12 -2.21
N LEU A 192 -18.54 -7.46 -1.53
CA LEU A 192 -17.31 -6.99 -2.12
C LEU A 192 -16.19 -7.94 -1.75
N SER A 193 -15.48 -8.49 -2.76
CA SER A 193 -14.39 -9.44 -2.53
C SER A 193 -13.13 -8.98 -3.24
N THR A 194 -12.01 -9.01 -2.53
CA THR A 194 -10.67 -8.78 -3.08
C THR A 194 -10.01 -10.14 -3.35
N PRO A 195 -9.49 -10.38 -4.54
CA PRO A 195 -8.68 -11.56 -4.81
C PRO A 195 -7.32 -11.48 -4.10
N ARG A 196 -6.56 -12.55 -4.10
CA ARG A 196 -5.12 -12.47 -3.81
C ARG A 196 -4.49 -11.44 -4.76
N GLY A 197 -3.62 -10.59 -4.24
CA GLY A 197 -3.05 -9.45 -4.96
C GLY A 197 -4.01 -8.27 -5.13
N GLY A 198 -5.18 -8.29 -4.49
CA GLY A 198 -6.15 -7.20 -4.52
C GLY A 198 -6.30 -6.52 -3.17
N GLN A 199 -6.57 -5.23 -3.16
CA GLN A 199 -7.09 -4.48 -2.01
C GLN A 199 -8.16 -3.53 -2.51
N TYR A 200 -9.08 -3.08 -1.63
CA TYR A 200 -10.11 -2.15 -2.08
C TYR A 200 -10.68 -1.31 -0.93
N LYS A 201 -11.21 -0.14 -1.28
CA LYS A 201 -11.83 0.80 -0.34
C LYS A 201 -13.32 0.94 -0.64
N LEU A 202 -14.15 0.89 0.40
CA LEU A 202 -15.60 0.92 0.36
C LEU A 202 -16.14 1.99 1.30
N LEU A 203 -17.05 2.83 0.82
CA LEU A 203 -17.84 3.74 1.62
C LEU A 203 -19.28 3.24 1.67
N LEU A 204 -19.70 2.76 2.85
CA LEU A 204 -21.04 2.27 3.10
C LEU A 204 -22.09 3.41 3.14
N ALA A 205 -23.37 3.05 3.07
CA ALA A 205 -24.46 4.02 3.01
C ALA A 205 -24.62 4.88 4.28
N ASP A 206 -24.11 4.43 5.42
CA ASP A 206 -24.09 5.16 6.69
C ASP A 206 -22.88 6.09 6.85
N GLY A 207 -21.98 6.14 5.87
CA GLY A 207 -20.73 6.89 5.91
C GLY A 207 -19.56 6.15 6.54
N THR A 208 -19.74 4.89 6.94
CA THR A 208 -18.65 4.02 7.41
C THR A 208 -17.68 3.72 6.25
N ARG A 209 -16.37 3.87 6.48
CA ARG A 209 -15.31 3.49 5.54
C ARG A 209 -14.73 2.15 5.92
N VAL A 210 -14.50 1.31 4.90
CA VAL A 210 -13.91 -0.01 5.05
C VAL A 210 -12.80 -0.19 4.03
N TRP A 211 -11.64 -0.65 4.46
CA TRP A 211 -10.56 -1.12 3.59
C TRP A 211 -10.52 -2.64 3.68
N LEU A 212 -10.47 -3.30 2.56
CA LEU A 212 -10.26 -4.74 2.46
C LEU A 212 -8.84 -5.03 1.99
N ASN A 213 -8.11 -5.87 2.74
CA ASN A 213 -6.80 -6.38 2.35
C ASN A 213 -6.93 -7.50 1.30
N ALA A 214 -5.82 -8.07 0.84
CA ALA A 214 -5.81 -9.14 -0.15
C ALA A 214 -6.52 -10.42 0.36
N ALA A 215 -7.22 -11.11 -0.53
CA ALA A 215 -7.99 -12.33 -0.22
C ALA A 215 -9.04 -12.13 0.89
N SER A 216 -9.76 -11.00 0.85
CA SER A 216 -10.78 -10.64 1.85
C SER A 216 -12.13 -10.40 1.22
N SER A 217 -13.18 -10.44 2.01
CA SER A 217 -14.54 -10.10 1.57
C SER A 217 -15.35 -9.44 2.67
N ILE A 218 -16.30 -8.60 2.26
CA ILE A 218 -17.33 -8.04 3.13
C ILE A 218 -18.69 -8.20 2.47
N ARG A 219 -19.66 -8.72 3.22
CA ARG A 219 -21.08 -8.78 2.85
C ARG A 219 -21.84 -7.78 3.69
N TYR A 220 -22.62 -6.91 3.07
CA TYR A 220 -23.29 -5.79 3.69
C TYR A 220 -24.62 -5.47 3.00
N PRO A 221 -25.60 -4.88 3.71
CA PRO A 221 -26.83 -4.41 3.10
C PRO A 221 -26.61 -3.11 2.32
N THR A 222 -27.37 -2.90 1.26
CA THR A 222 -27.33 -1.63 0.48
C THR A 222 -27.79 -0.42 1.31
N THR A 223 -28.59 -0.66 2.34
CA THR A 223 -29.04 0.33 3.34
C THR A 223 -29.24 -0.38 4.69
N PHE A 224 -28.89 0.27 5.79
CA PHE A 224 -29.13 -0.23 7.14
C PHE A 224 -30.53 0.18 7.59
N THR A 225 -31.44 -0.78 7.78
CA THR A 225 -32.84 -0.55 8.16
C THR A 225 -33.22 -1.27 9.47
N GLY A 226 -32.31 -2.05 10.06
CA GLY A 226 -32.50 -2.80 11.30
C GLY A 226 -32.23 -1.98 12.58
N PRO A 227 -32.26 -2.62 13.75
CA PRO A 227 -31.87 -2.01 15.02
C PRO A 227 -30.35 -1.78 15.14
N ASP A 228 -29.57 -2.51 14.37
CA ASP A 228 -28.11 -2.44 14.27
C ASP A 228 -27.65 -2.44 12.81
N ARG A 229 -26.40 -2.04 12.59
CA ARG A 229 -25.72 -2.03 11.30
C ARG A 229 -24.80 -3.26 11.25
N GLU A 230 -25.26 -4.32 10.62
CA GLU A 230 -24.55 -5.59 10.58
C GLU A 230 -23.87 -5.83 9.24
N VAL A 231 -22.62 -6.28 9.29
CA VAL A 231 -21.83 -6.72 8.14
C VAL A 231 -21.10 -8.03 8.48
N GLU A 232 -20.81 -8.83 7.45
CA GLU A 232 -20.06 -10.07 7.58
C GLU A 232 -18.72 -9.92 6.85
N ILE A 233 -17.61 -10.37 7.45
CA ILE A 233 -16.28 -10.34 6.81
C ILE A 233 -15.60 -11.68 6.82
N SER A 234 -14.73 -11.91 5.82
CA SER A 234 -13.67 -12.91 5.85
C SER A 234 -12.36 -12.25 5.42
N GLY A 235 -11.20 -12.79 5.89
CA GLY A 235 -9.92 -12.18 5.64
C GLY A 235 -9.66 -10.98 6.55
N GLU A 236 -9.08 -9.89 6.04
CA GLU A 236 -8.68 -8.75 6.84
C GLU A 236 -9.35 -7.46 6.35
N ALA A 237 -9.89 -6.70 7.32
CA ALA A 237 -10.54 -5.44 7.07
C ALA A 237 -10.23 -4.41 8.17
N TYR A 238 -9.98 -3.18 7.74
CA TYR A 238 -9.89 -2.01 8.61
C TYR A 238 -11.16 -1.18 8.49
N PHE A 239 -11.65 -0.68 9.61
CA PHE A 239 -12.91 0.04 9.72
C PHE A 239 -12.74 1.42 10.36
N GLU A 240 -13.36 2.42 9.74
CA GLU A 240 -13.67 3.72 10.34
C GLU A 240 -15.19 3.86 10.40
N ILE A 241 -15.76 3.55 11.56
CA ILE A 241 -17.21 3.49 11.74
C ILE A 241 -17.79 4.88 11.99
N ALA A 242 -18.78 5.26 11.17
CA ALA A 242 -19.56 6.47 11.41
C ALA A 242 -20.26 6.41 12.77
N LYS A 243 -20.08 7.44 13.62
CA LYS A 243 -20.64 7.50 14.99
C LYS A 243 -22.17 7.52 14.96
N ASN A 244 -22.79 6.50 15.53
CA ASN A 244 -24.25 6.42 15.70
C ASN A 244 -24.60 5.53 16.91
N ALA A 245 -24.81 6.14 18.06
CA ALA A 245 -25.14 5.43 19.29
C ALA A 245 -26.56 4.81 19.28
N ALA A 246 -27.47 5.33 18.43
CA ALA A 246 -28.83 4.81 18.30
C ALA A 246 -28.93 3.53 17.46
N MET A 247 -27.90 3.27 16.63
CA MET A 247 -27.81 2.11 15.76
C MET A 247 -26.39 1.57 15.82
N PRO A 248 -26.05 0.67 16.77
CA PRO A 248 -24.72 0.08 16.90
C PRO A 248 -24.25 -0.59 15.61
N PHE A 249 -22.94 -0.67 15.42
CA PHE A 249 -22.34 -1.37 14.27
C PHE A 249 -21.78 -2.71 14.72
N ARG A 250 -22.11 -3.78 14.00
CA ARG A 250 -21.70 -5.14 14.27
C ARG A 250 -20.97 -5.75 13.10
N VAL A 251 -19.78 -6.29 13.36
CA VAL A 251 -19.03 -7.10 12.39
C VAL A 251 -19.07 -8.56 12.80
N LEU A 252 -19.56 -9.42 11.91
CA LEU A 252 -19.50 -10.87 12.05
C LEU A 252 -18.31 -11.40 11.28
N THR A 253 -17.50 -12.28 11.86
CA THR A 253 -16.39 -12.92 11.13
C THR A 253 -16.81 -14.29 10.65
N VAL A 254 -16.68 -14.54 9.34
CA VAL A 254 -16.93 -15.83 8.71
C VAL A 254 -15.58 -16.47 8.40
N SER A 255 -14.97 -17.12 9.40
CA SER A 255 -13.64 -17.76 9.24
C SER A 255 -13.72 -19.15 8.62
N ASN A 256 -14.85 -19.86 8.81
CA ASN A 256 -15.06 -21.19 8.22
C ASN A 256 -16.51 -21.31 7.74
N PRO A 257 -16.75 -21.92 6.56
CA PRO A 257 -18.10 -22.28 6.13
C PRO A 257 -18.72 -23.26 7.14
N GLY A 258 -19.89 -22.89 7.70
CA GLY A 258 -20.61 -23.70 8.69
C GLY A 258 -20.26 -23.41 10.16
N ASP A 259 -19.48 -22.38 10.46
CA ASP A 259 -19.33 -21.87 11.84
C ASP A 259 -20.66 -21.24 12.26
N ASN A 260 -21.43 -21.95 13.08
CA ASN A 260 -22.72 -21.49 13.58
C ASN A 260 -22.59 -20.47 14.73
N ASP A 261 -21.38 -20.16 15.15
CA ASP A 261 -21.09 -19.22 16.22
C ASP A 261 -19.95 -18.25 15.79
N PRO A 262 -20.24 -17.30 14.88
CA PRO A 262 -19.23 -16.34 14.41
C PRO A 262 -18.70 -15.49 15.57
N MET A 263 -17.43 -15.06 15.49
CA MET A 263 -16.96 -14.00 16.37
C MET A 263 -17.68 -12.69 15.99
N THR A 264 -18.11 -11.94 16.98
CA THR A 264 -18.76 -10.64 16.79
C THR A 264 -17.91 -9.51 17.35
N VAL A 265 -17.92 -8.37 16.65
CA VAL A 265 -17.29 -7.13 17.08
C VAL A 265 -18.37 -6.04 17.08
N ASP A 266 -18.77 -5.61 18.28
CA ASP A 266 -19.80 -4.57 18.47
C ASP A 266 -19.15 -3.22 18.81
N VAL A 267 -19.56 -2.14 18.10
CA VAL A 267 -19.00 -0.79 18.25
C VAL A 267 -20.07 0.30 18.07
N LEU A 268 -19.78 1.53 18.55
CA LEU A 268 -20.67 2.69 18.41
C LEU A 268 -20.11 3.78 17.46
N GLY A 269 -18.80 3.76 17.20
CA GLY A 269 -18.08 4.76 16.39
C GLY A 269 -16.60 4.68 16.71
N THR A 270 -15.82 3.96 15.89
CA THR A 270 -14.57 3.33 16.34
C THR A 270 -13.67 3.12 15.14
N HIS A 271 -12.35 3.20 15.33
CA HIS A 271 -11.34 2.82 14.34
C HIS A 271 -10.67 1.51 14.80
N PHE A 272 -10.76 0.46 14.01
CA PHE A 272 -10.20 -0.85 14.37
C PHE A 272 -9.87 -1.70 13.15
N ASN A 273 -8.96 -2.63 13.33
CA ASN A 273 -8.59 -3.65 12.35
C ASN A 273 -9.07 -5.04 12.80
N VAL A 274 -9.59 -5.83 11.88
CA VAL A 274 -9.94 -7.24 12.12
C VAL A 274 -9.19 -8.09 11.12
N ASN A 275 -8.32 -8.99 11.61
CA ASN A 275 -7.65 -10.02 10.83
C ASN A 275 -8.30 -11.37 11.16
N ALA A 276 -9.11 -11.88 10.22
CA ALA A 276 -9.91 -13.10 10.35
C ALA A 276 -9.64 -14.09 9.22
N TYR A 277 -8.39 -14.17 8.74
CA TYR A 277 -8.02 -15.18 7.75
C TYR A 277 -8.11 -16.59 8.33
N SER A 278 -8.67 -17.52 7.57
CA SER A 278 -8.82 -18.92 7.99
C SER A 278 -7.51 -19.70 8.10
N ASP A 279 -6.46 -19.24 7.41
CA ASP A 279 -5.10 -19.77 7.44
C ASP A 279 -4.25 -19.19 8.60
N GLU A 280 -4.80 -18.23 9.38
CA GLU A 280 -4.17 -17.74 10.60
C GLU A 280 -4.63 -18.56 11.84
N PRO A 281 -3.76 -18.71 12.86
CA PRO A 281 -4.08 -19.50 14.04
C PRO A 281 -5.15 -18.87 14.92
N VAL A 282 -5.31 -17.54 14.88
CA VAL A 282 -6.25 -16.77 15.68
C VAL A 282 -6.92 -15.68 14.83
N VAL A 283 -8.13 -15.32 15.19
CA VAL A 283 -8.75 -14.08 14.72
C VAL A 283 -8.30 -12.95 15.65
N ARG A 284 -7.76 -11.87 15.09
CA ARG A 284 -7.26 -10.72 15.85
C ARG A 284 -8.09 -9.47 15.56
N THR A 285 -8.57 -8.81 16.62
CA THR A 285 -9.20 -7.48 16.53
C THR A 285 -8.32 -6.48 17.27
N THR A 286 -7.80 -5.46 16.57
CA THR A 286 -6.93 -4.41 17.16
C THR A 286 -7.68 -3.08 17.17
N LEU A 287 -7.75 -2.43 18.32
CA LEU A 287 -8.47 -1.17 18.51
C LEU A 287 -7.53 0.04 18.50
N LEU A 288 -7.80 0.99 17.58
CA LEU A 288 -7.06 2.23 17.45
C LEU A 288 -7.74 3.38 18.19
N GLU A 289 -9.08 3.56 18.00
CA GLU A 289 -9.86 4.63 18.62
C GLU A 289 -11.25 4.14 19.03
N GLY A 290 -11.77 4.61 20.16
CA GLY A 290 -13.11 4.35 20.64
C GLY A 290 -13.20 3.19 21.62
N LEU A 291 -14.24 2.37 21.53
CA LEU A 291 -14.51 1.21 22.38
C LEU A 291 -15.06 0.06 21.55
N VAL A 292 -14.51 -1.13 21.77
CA VAL A 292 -14.89 -2.35 21.06
C VAL A 292 -15.24 -3.46 22.04
N LYS A 293 -16.36 -4.13 21.81
CA LYS A 293 -16.69 -5.39 22.45
C LYS A 293 -16.48 -6.53 21.45
N VAL A 294 -15.58 -7.44 21.77
CA VAL A 294 -15.37 -8.69 21.02
C VAL A 294 -16.04 -9.84 21.74
N SER A 295 -16.79 -10.67 21.03
CA SER A 295 -17.51 -11.82 21.62
C SER A 295 -17.37 -13.07 20.75
N LYS A 296 -17.23 -14.23 21.39
CA LYS A 296 -17.31 -15.57 20.77
C LYS A 296 -18.00 -16.51 21.76
N GLY A 297 -19.23 -16.90 21.45
CA GLY A 297 -20.10 -17.64 22.37
C GLY A 297 -20.32 -16.86 23.68
N LYS A 298 -19.91 -17.45 24.80
CA LYS A 298 -20.00 -16.82 26.13
C LYS A 298 -18.78 -15.96 26.50
N ASN A 299 -17.71 -16.06 25.75
CA ASN A 299 -16.45 -15.35 26.02
C ASN A 299 -16.49 -13.94 25.42
N THR A 300 -16.16 -12.95 26.21
CA THR A 300 -16.17 -11.54 25.77
C THR A 300 -14.93 -10.80 26.25
N ALA A 301 -14.48 -9.81 25.46
CA ALA A 301 -13.46 -8.85 25.84
C ALA A 301 -13.89 -7.43 25.47
N MET A 302 -13.63 -6.47 26.37
CA MET A 302 -13.81 -5.04 26.10
C MET A 302 -12.44 -4.41 25.83
N LEU A 303 -12.24 -3.87 24.63
CA LEU A 303 -10.98 -3.27 24.21
C LEU A 303 -11.02 -1.75 24.39
N LYS A 304 -9.90 -1.20 24.85
CA LYS A 304 -9.54 0.22 24.83
C LYS A 304 -8.49 0.48 23.76
N PRO A 305 -8.28 1.72 23.30
CA PRO A 305 -7.21 2.04 22.37
C PRO A 305 -5.85 1.49 22.81
N GLY A 306 -5.08 0.93 21.88
CA GLY A 306 -3.81 0.24 22.16
C GLY A 306 -3.95 -1.21 22.63
N GLN A 307 -5.16 -1.77 22.57
CA GLN A 307 -5.42 -3.17 22.93
C GLN A 307 -5.89 -3.99 21.73
N ALA A 308 -5.68 -5.30 21.80
CA ALA A 308 -6.23 -6.26 20.86
C ALA A 308 -6.90 -7.43 21.58
N ALA A 309 -7.87 -8.06 20.91
CA ALA A 309 -8.39 -9.38 21.28
C ALA A 309 -7.89 -10.42 20.28
N GLN A 310 -7.42 -11.54 20.78
CA GLN A 310 -7.15 -12.75 20.01
C GLN A 310 -8.19 -13.80 20.36
N VAL A 311 -8.88 -14.29 19.34
CA VAL A 311 -9.87 -15.35 19.47
C VAL A 311 -9.36 -16.61 18.80
N ARG A 312 -9.17 -17.65 19.57
CA ARG A 312 -8.71 -18.97 19.11
C ARG A 312 -9.87 -19.76 18.50
N LYS A 313 -9.53 -20.81 17.75
CA LYS A 313 -10.50 -21.74 17.17
C LYS A 313 -11.34 -22.49 18.22
N ASP A 314 -10.84 -22.65 19.44
CA ASP A 314 -11.56 -23.23 20.58
C ASP A 314 -12.52 -22.23 21.25
N GLY A 315 -12.61 -21.00 20.76
CA GLY A 315 -13.46 -19.93 21.29
C GLY A 315 -12.83 -19.16 22.44
N ALA A 316 -11.61 -19.48 22.88
CA ALA A 316 -10.94 -18.70 23.93
C ALA A 316 -10.64 -17.27 23.43
N VAL A 317 -11.00 -16.28 24.23
CA VAL A 317 -10.75 -14.85 23.96
C VAL A 317 -9.65 -14.37 24.90
N GLN A 318 -8.55 -13.93 24.34
CA GLN A 318 -7.41 -13.36 25.08
C GLN A 318 -7.27 -11.86 24.72
N GLN A 319 -7.24 -11.01 25.74
CA GLN A 319 -6.97 -9.59 25.59
C GLN A 319 -5.47 -9.31 25.73
N LEU A 320 -4.92 -8.52 24.80
CA LEU A 320 -3.54 -8.06 24.77
C LEU A 320 -3.50 -6.55 24.96
N SER A 321 -2.48 -6.04 25.62
CA SER A 321 -2.23 -4.60 25.81
C SER A 321 -0.86 -4.22 25.27
N GLY A 322 -0.70 -2.94 24.86
CA GLY A 322 0.56 -2.45 24.32
C GLY A 322 0.89 -3.06 22.95
N VAL A 323 -0.14 -3.33 22.14
CA VAL A 323 0.03 -3.85 20.78
C VAL A 323 0.54 -2.76 19.85
N ASP A 324 1.33 -3.15 18.87
CA ASP A 324 1.81 -2.27 17.82
C ASP A 324 0.63 -1.89 16.88
N LEU A 325 0.16 -0.65 17.02
CA LEU A 325 -0.97 -0.14 16.22
C LEU A 325 -0.54 0.18 14.80
N GLU A 326 0.70 0.65 14.61
CA GLU A 326 1.21 1.02 13.29
C GLU A 326 1.35 -0.25 12.43
N ALA A 327 1.97 -1.30 12.97
CA ALA A 327 2.07 -2.58 12.28
C ALA A 327 0.70 -3.20 11.95
N ALA A 328 -0.29 -3.07 12.86
CA ALA A 328 -1.62 -3.65 12.66
C ALA A 328 -2.39 -3.04 11.47
N VAL A 329 -2.04 -1.82 11.03
CA VAL A 329 -2.74 -1.12 9.94
C VAL A 329 -1.82 -0.70 8.79
N ALA A 330 -0.52 -0.98 8.86
CA ALA A 330 0.49 -0.61 7.87
C ALA A 330 0.11 -1.05 6.44
N TRP A 331 -0.58 -2.18 6.32
CA TRP A 331 -1.01 -2.71 5.04
C TRP A 331 -1.92 -1.75 4.26
N LYS A 332 -2.82 -0.99 4.93
CA LYS A 332 -3.70 -0.01 4.27
C LYS A 332 -2.93 1.24 3.82
N ASP A 333 -1.79 1.51 4.46
CA ASP A 333 -0.89 2.62 4.14
C ASP A 333 0.21 2.21 3.15
N GLY A 334 0.11 0.99 2.59
CA GLY A 334 0.98 0.49 1.54
C GLY A 334 2.33 -0.05 2.03
N LEU A 335 2.39 -0.48 3.29
CA LEU A 335 3.60 -1.04 3.91
C LEU A 335 3.37 -2.49 4.36
N PHE A 336 4.42 -3.28 4.29
CA PHE A 336 4.64 -4.43 5.14
C PHE A 336 5.41 -3.94 6.37
N GLU A 337 4.86 -4.09 7.53
CA GLU A 337 5.47 -3.70 8.80
C GLU A 337 5.48 -4.89 9.73
N PHE A 338 6.67 -5.32 10.11
CA PHE A 338 6.88 -6.47 10.97
C PHE A 338 7.67 -6.06 12.20
N ASN A 339 7.20 -6.46 13.37
CA ASN A 339 7.85 -6.19 14.64
C ASN A 339 7.93 -7.48 15.46
N ASP A 340 9.11 -8.09 15.51
CA ASP A 340 9.34 -9.41 16.15
C ASP A 340 8.38 -10.50 15.63
N GLU A 341 8.04 -10.43 14.31
CA GLU A 341 7.06 -11.32 13.69
C GLU A 341 7.71 -12.58 13.12
N GLU A 342 7.05 -13.73 13.27
CA GLU A 342 7.54 -15.02 12.79
C GLU A 342 7.50 -15.11 11.27
N LEU A 343 8.54 -15.71 10.66
CA LEU A 343 8.65 -15.86 9.20
C LEU A 343 7.40 -16.46 8.53
N PRO A 344 6.73 -17.50 9.09
CA PRO A 344 5.51 -18.03 8.48
C PRO A 344 4.37 -17.02 8.37
N VAL A 345 4.23 -16.09 9.31
CA VAL A 345 3.21 -15.02 9.27
C VAL A 345 3.54 -14.05 8.15
N ILE A 346 4.80 -13.59 8.09
CA ILE A 346 5.32 -12.71 7.04
C ILE A 346 5.11 -13.31 5.66
N LEU A 347 5.46 -14.57 5.49
CA LEU A 347 5.33 -15.26 4.20
C LEU A 347 3.86 -15.41 3.77
N ARG A 348 2.92 -15.66 4.69
CA ARG A 348 1.48 -15.70 4.36
C ARG A 348 0.98 -14.34 3.89
N GLU A 349 1.40 -13.24 4.51
CA GLU A 349 1.06 -11.89 4.07
C GLU A 349 1.63 -11.58 2.67
N ILE A 350 2.91 -11.89 2.43
CA ILE A 350 3.56 -11.78 1.12
C ILE A 350 2.82 -12.65 0.09
N SER A 351 2.50 -13.89 0.43
CA SER A 351 1.76 -14.83 -0.42
C SER A 351 0.42 -14.26 -0.86
N ARG A 352 -0.35 -13.68 0.06
CA ARG A 352 -1.64 -13.05 -0.25
C ARG A 352 -1.48 -11.84 -1.17
N TRP A 353 -0.47 -10.99 -0.93
CA TRP A 353 -0.26 -9.75 -1.70
C TRP A 353 0.29 -9.97 -3.11
N TYR A 354 1.21 -10.93 -3.29
CA TYR A 354 1.78 -11.25 -4.61
C TYR A 354 1.02 -12.36 -5.35
N ALA A 355 -0.05 -12.91 -4.78
CA ALA A 355 -0.81 -14.04 -5.32
C ALA A 355 0.09 -15.24 -5.66
N ILE A 356 1.07 -15.53 -4.80
CA ILE A 356 2.06 -16.61 -4.95
C ILE A 356 1.97 -17.59 -3.79
N ASP A 357 2.09 -18.90 -4.05
CA ASP A 357 2.04 -19.92 -3.02
C ASP A 357 3.38 -20.09 -2.30
N ILE A 358 3.36 -20.71 -1.12
CA ILE A 358 4.55 -20.99 -0.31
C ILE A 358 4.73 -22.51 -0.27
N GLU A 359 5.99 -22.93 -0.40
CA GLU A 359 6.40 -24.34 -0.23
C GLU A 359 7.63 -24.39 0.69
N TYR A 360 7.53 -25.14 1.78
CA TYR A 360 8.64 -25.36 2.70
C TYR A 360 9.38 -26.63 2.31
N ALA A 361 10.65 -26.49 1.90
CA ALA A 361 11.53 -27.60 1.54
C ALA A 361 12.40 -28.02 2.74
N GLY A 362 11.73 -28.38 3.85
CA GLY A 362 12.38 -28.73 5.11
C GLY A 362 11.56 -28.32 6.33
N ALA A 363 12.23 -28.13 7.47
CA ALA A 363 11.59 -27.60 8.67
C ALA A 363 11.15 -26.15 8.44
N VAL A 364 10.03 -25.76 9.04
CA VAL A 364 9.57 -24.37 8.97
C VAL A 364 10.47 -23.50 9.86
N PRO A 365 11.19 -22.51 9.33
CA PRO A 365 11.98 -21.61 10.14
C PRO A 365 11.07 -20.80 11.07
N MET A 366 11.46 -20.67 12.33
CA MET A 366 10.74 -19.90 13.35
C MET A 366 11.45 -18.58 13.70
N ASP A 367 12.33 -18.15 12.82
CA ASP A 367 13.05 -16.88 12.96
C ASP A 367 12.06 -15.71 12.96
N LYS A 368 12.39 -14.69 13.74
CA LYS A 368 11.58 -13.49 13.88
C LYS A 368 12.25 -12.30 13.21
N PHE A 369 11.42 -11.43 12.63
CA PHE A 369 11.88 -10.31 11.84
C PHE A 369 11.26 -9.02 12.29
N THR A 370 12.06 -7.97 12.19
CA THR A 370 11.63 -6.59 12.38
C THR A 370 12.07 -5.77 11.18
N GLY A 371 11.16 -5.01 10.59
CA GLY A 371 11.46 -4.14 9.47
C GLY A 371 10.22 -3.71 8.69
N SER A 372 10.41 -2.69 7.86
CA SER A 372 9.36 -2.11 7.03
C SER A 372 9.73 -2.15 5.56
N VAL A 373 8.79 -2.55 4.70
CA VAL A 373 8.99 -2.64 3.25
C VAL A 373 7.76 -2.13 2.52
N SER A 374 7.95 -1.28 1.51
CA SER A 374 6.84 -0.83 0.68
C SER A 374 6.18 -1.98 -0.06
N ARG A 375 4.86 -2.07 -0.01
CA ARG A 375 4.04 -3.04 -0.75
C ARG A 375 4.10 -2.81 -2.27
N ASN A 376 4.61 -1.65 -2.73
CA ASN A 376 4.85 -1.38 -4.16
C ASN A 376 6.16 -1.97 -4.68
N THR A 377 6.98 -2.59 -3.81
CA THR A 377 8.19 -3.31 -4.19
C THR A 377 7.83 -4.58 -4.97
N THR A 378 8.65 -5.00 -5.93
CA THR A 378 8.46 -6.30 -6.60
C THR A 378 8.79 -7.47 -5.66
N LEU A 379 8.26 -8.66 -5.94
CA LEU A 379 8.51 -9.82 -5.09
C LEU A 379 10.01 -10.11 -4.92
N SER A 380 10.80 -10.02 -5.99
CA SER A 380 12.26 -10.26 -5.90
C SER A 380 12.94 -9.26 -4.97
N GLY A 381 12.47 -8.01 -4.95
CA GLY A 381 12.95 -6.98 -4.02
C GLY A 381 12.68 -7.34 -2.56
N VAL A 382 11.44 -7.78 -2.24
CA VAL A 382 11.07 -8.22 -0.88
C VAL A 382 11.87 -9.47 -0.48
N LEU A 383 11.96 -10.48 -1.34
CA LEU A 383 12.71 -11.69 -1.06
C LEU A 383 14.23 -11.44 -0.92
N LYS A 384 14.76 -10.41 -1.59
CA LYS A 384 16.15 -10.00 -1.39
C LYS A 384 16.39 -9.50 0.04
N ILE A 385 15.44 -8.78 0.62
CA ILE A 385 15.53 -8.31 2.02
C ILE A 385 15.54 -9.51 2.98
N LEU A 386 14.64 -10.49 2.78
CA LEU A 386 14.63 -11.72 3.58
C LEU A 386 15.95 -12.51 3.49
N LYS A 387 16.57 -12.55 2.29
CA LYS A 387 17.89 -13.19 2.11
C LYS A 387 19.02 -12.49 2.85
N LEU A 388 18.94 -11.18 3.08
CA LEU A 388 19.93 -10.46 3.90
C LEU A 388 19.91 -10.88 5.38
N SER A 389 18.83 -11.55 5.82
CA SER A 389 18.65 -12.11 7.15
C SER A 389 18.91 -13.63 7.17
N ASP A 390 19.75 -14.13 6.27
CA ASP A 390 20.17 -15.55 6.14
C ASP A 390 19.05 -16.55 5.79
N ILE A 391 17.84 -16.07 5.40
CA ILE A 391 16.77 -16.96 4.95
C ILE A 391 17.01 -17.38 3.52
N GLN A 392 17.05 -18.68 3.30
CA GLN A 392 17.16 -19.24 1.96
C GLN A 392 15.78 -19.32 1.28
N VAL A 393 15.42 -18.29 0.52
CA VAL A 393 14.19 -18.25 -0.26
C VAL A 393 14.51 -18.16 -1.76
N SER A 394 13.69 -18.81 -2.58
CA SER A 394 13.77 -18.75 -4.04
C SER A 394 12.36 -18.81 -4.64
N VAL A 395 12.22 -18.41 -5.90
CA VAL A 395 10.95 -18.54 -6.62
C VAL A 395 11.10 -19.60 -7.71
N ALA A 396 10.24 -20.60 -7.69
CA ALA A 396 10.15 -21.61 -8.73
C ALA A 396 8.70 -22.07 -8.89
N ASN A 397 8.26 -22.33 -10.13
CA ASN A 397 6.92 -22.82 -10.44
C ASN A 397 5.78 -21.98 -9.82
N ASN A 398 5.92 -20.67 -9.81
CA ASN A 398 4.99 -19.71 -9.17
C ASN A 398 4.80 -19.96 -7.66
N LYS A 399 5.85 -20.44 -6.98
CA LYS A 399 5.88 -20.65 -5.54
C LYS A 399 7.13 -20.02 -4.93
N ILE A 400 7.00 -19.53 -3.70
CA ILE A 400 8.13 -19.20 -2.83
C ILE A 400 8.60 -20.49 -2.18
N ILE A 401 9.80 -20.93 -2.53
CA ILE A 401 10.44 -22.11 -1.91
C ILE A 401 11.30 -21.61 -0.76
N VAL A 402 10.96 -22.06 0.45
CA VAL A 402 11.70 -21.75 1.69
C VAL A 402 12.53 -22.96 2.08
N LYS A 403 13.83 -22.77 2.24
CA LYS A 403 14.74 -23.81 2.71
C LYS A 403 15.19 -23.49 4.13
N SER A 404 15.20 -24.50 4.97
CA SER A 404 15.80 -24.42 6.31
C SER A 404 17.32 -24.38 6.24
#